data_1ef8ba952d245869485a711da999851b
#
_entry.id   1ef8ba952d245869485a711da999851b
#
_cell.length_a   1.000
_cell.length_b   1.000
_cell.length_c   1.000
_cell.angle_alpha   90.00
_cell.angle_beta   90.00
_cell.angle_gamma   90.00
#
_symmetry.space_group_name_H-M   'P 1'
#
loop_
_entity.id
_entity.type
_entity.pdbx_description
1 polymer ?
#
loop_
_entity_poly.entity_id
_entity_poly.type
_entity_poly.pdbx_seq_one_letter_code
_entity_poly.pdbx_strand_id
1 'polypeptide(L)'
;MLEERQIQIKTGRIIPQTNEEYGYEDHYPHWAPTPPGESAEVLRQTAWQIAMAGAYGTAGESARRGTNVWPDTGGGWINGRGDDSMVMLKGYEHMVDFFTSFEWWKTEPHDELVNNGAYCLAKPGEIYAVYLPIRPTCGSGENFDYQKACRGITLKLEPGSYEAKWFSAVTGEIVPLPAVQGPVWTLPEPPGWLDWALLLKKVK
;
A
#
# COMPACT_ATOMS: atom_id res chain seq x y z
N MET A 1 -11.42 0.59 8.62
CA MET A 1 -10.26 -0.09 9.26
C MET A 1 -9.49 0.85 10.18
N LEU A 2 -9.05 2.04 9.75
CA LEU A 2 -8.34 2.98 10.64
C LEU A 2 -9.15 3.40 11.86
N GLU A 3 -10.43 3.74 11.71
CA GLU A 3 -11.31 4.12 12.82
C GLU A 3 -11.43 2.99 13.85
N GLU A 4 -11.65 1.77 13.38
CA GLU A 4 -11.71 0.58 14.24
C GLU A 4 -10.39 0.33 14.96
N ARG A 5 -9.27 0.51 14.27
CA ARG A 5 -7.94 0.40 14.89
C ARG A 5 -7.75 1.44 15.99
N GLN A 6 -8.17 2.67 15.77
CA GLN A 6 -8.13 3.74 16.77
C GLN A 6 -9.00 3.42 18.01
N ILE A 7 -10.16 2.81 17.80
CA ILE A 7 -11.03 2.36 18.90
C ILE A 7 -10.33 1.25 19.69
N GLN A 8 -9.73 0.28 19.00
CA GLN A 8 -8.99 -0.82 19.65
C GLN A 8 -7.81 -0.30 20.47
N ILE A 9 -7.04 0.64 19.95
CA ILE A 9 -5.93 1.27 20.69
C ILE A 9 -6.45 1.96 21.95
N LYS A 10 -7.52 2.75 21.83
CA LYS A 10 -8.12 3.46 22.98
C LYS A 10 -8.67 2.52 24.06
N THR A 11 -9.19 1.38 23.66
CA THR A 11 -9.76 0.38 24.59
C THR A 11 -8.72 -0.60 25.12
N GLY A 12 -7.50 -0.56 24.60
CA GLY A 12 -6.41 -1.49 24.99
C GLY A 12 -6.62 -2.93 24.51
N ARG A 13 -7.59 -3.17 23.60
CA ARG A 13 -7.85 -4.50 23.04
C ARG A 13 -7.57 -4.50 21.54
N ILE A 14 -6.33 -4.75 21.19
CA ILE A 14 -5.90 -4.83 19.80
C ILE A 14 -6.09 -6.26 19.29
N ILE A 15 -6.88 -6.41 18.24
CA ILE A 15 -7.09 -7.67 17.51
C ILE A 15 -6.77 -7.45 16.03
N PRO A 16 -6.29 -8.49 15.32
CA PRO A 16 -6.08 -8.41 13.88
C PRO A 16 -7.38 -8.02 13.16
N GLN A 17 -7.25 -7.14 12.18
CA GLN A 17 -8.34 -6.78 11.27
C GLN A 17 -8.04 -7.36 9.90
N THR A 18 -9.04 -7.91 9.24
CA THR A 18 -8.94 -8.43 7.89
C THR A 18 -10.00 -7.82 6.98
N ASN A 19 -9.62 -7.54 5.75
CA ASN A 19 -10.54 -7.30 4.66
C ASN A 19 -10.38 -8.47 3.69
N GLU A 20 -11.31 -9.39 3.72
CA GLU A 20 -11.17 -10.69 3.04
C GLU A 20 -11.43 -10.60 1.54
N GLU A 21 -12.04 -9.51 1.07
CA GLU A 21 -12.44 -9.38 -0.32
C GLU A 21 -12.63 -7.91 -0.69
N TYR A 22 -11.56 -7.24 -1.13
CA TYR A 22 -11.62 -5.82 -1.45
C TYR A 22 -11.66 -5.49 -2.95
N GLY A 23 -11.74 -6.49 -3.81
CA GLY A 23 -11.87 -6.33 -5.24
C GLY A 23 -11.44 -7.54 -6.04
N TYR A 24 -11.62 -7.44 -7.35
CA TYR A 24 -11.31 -8.50 -8.32
C TYR A 24 -10.54 -7.90 -9.48
N GLU A 25 -9.41 -8.51 -9.83
CA GLU A 25 -8.69 -8.11 -11.03
C GLU A 25 -9.38 -8.63 -12.28
N ASP A 26 -9.76 -7.71 -13.15
CA ASP A 26 -10.21 -8.00 -14.52
C ASP A 26 -11.38 -9.00 -14.63
N HIS A 27 -12.11 -9.21 -13.52
CA HIS A 27 -13.20 -10.15 -13.48
C HIS A 27 -14.38 -9.65 -12.65
N TYR A 28 -15.60 -9.90 -13.16
CA TYR A 28 -16.85 -9.83 -12.43
C TYR A 28 -17.61 -11.13 -12.56
N PRO A 29 -18.29 -11.56 -11.52
CA PRO A 29 -19.26 -12.62 -11.66
C PRO A 29 -20.25 -12.26 -12.76
N HIS A 30 -20.63 -13.21 -13.57
CA HIS A 30 -21.53 -12.98 -14.72
C HIS A 30 -22.88 -12.33 -14.38
N TRP A 31 -23.29 -12.42 -13.14
CA TRP A 31 -24.51 -11.78 -12.62
C TRP A 31 -24.28 -10.30 -12.26
N ALA A 32 -23.05 -9.84 -12.22
CA ALA A 32 -22.78 -8.42 -11.99
C ALA A 32 -23.12 -7.61 -13.25
N PRO A 33 -23.91 -6.55 -13.13
CA PRO A 33 -24.48 -5.87 -14.29
C PRO A 33 -23.46 -5.13 -15.15
N THR A 34 -22.29 -4.88 -14.69
CA THR A 34 -21.17 -4.21 -15.37
C THR A 34 -20.17 -3.69 -14.36
N PRO A 35 -19.06 -3.21 -14.78
CA PRO A 35 -18.17 -3.39 -15.90
C PRO A 35 -16.93 -4.20 -15.50
N PRO A 36 -15.86 -4.15 -16.26
CA PRO A 36 -14.67 -4.96 -15.98
C PRO A 36 -14.21 -4.81 -14.53
N GLY A 37 -13.57 -5.83 -14.01
CA GLY A 37 -12.93 -5.83 -12.70
C GLY A 37 -12.00 -4.62 -12.52
N GLU A 38 -11.53 -4.41 -11.33
CA GLU A 38 -10.60 -3.32 -11.05
C GLU A 38 -9.24 -3.58 -11.71
N SER A 39 -8.53 -2.51 -12.01
CA SER A 39 -7.18 -2.66 -12.53
C SER A 39 -6.24 -3.21 -11.44
N ALA A 40 -5.21 -3.92 -11.86
CA ALA A 40 -4.15 -4.40 -10.95
C ALA A 40 -3.54 -3.25 -10.12
N GLU A 41 -3.52 -2.03 -10.65
CA GLU A 41 -3.06 -0.84 -9.95
C GLU A 41 -3.95 -0.46 -8.78
N VAL A 42 -5.27 -0.45 -9.00
CA VAL A 42 -6.24 -0.15 -7.93
C VAL A 42 -6.15 -1.21 -6.84
N LEU A 43 -6.10 -2.48 -7.20
CA LEU A 43 -5.99 -3.57 -6.24
C LEU A 43 -4.67 -3.50 -5.46
N ARG A 44 -3.55 -3.23 -6.11
CA ARG A 44 -2.26 -3.03 -5.45
C ARG A 44 -2.34 -1.88 -4.45
N GLN A 45 -2.86 -0.72 -4.86
CA GLN A 45 -2.98 0.45 -3.98
C GLN A 45 -3.89 0.16 -2.80
N THR A 46 -4.99 -0.54 -3.01
CA THR A 46 -5.92 -0.94 -1.94
C THR A 46 -5.22 -1.87 -0.96
N ALA A 47 -4.46 -2.87 -1.44
CA ALA A 47 -3.70 -3.77 -0.58
C ALA A 47 -2.70 -3.02 0.31
N TRP A 48 -1.93 -2.10 -0.29
CA TRP A 48 -0.98 -1.27 0.45
C TRP A 48 -1.67 -0.38 1.49
N GLN A 49 -2.80 0.25 1.14
CA GLN A 49 -3.57 1.08 2.08
C GLN A 49 -4.11 0.26 3.25
N ILE A 50 -4.57 -0.97 3.00
CA ILE A 50 -5.00 -1.89 4.06
C ILE A 50 -3.84 -2.23 4.99
N ALA A 51 -2.67 -2.57 4.45
CA ALA A 51 -1.49 -2.87 5.23
C ALA A 51 -1.00 -1.64 6.02
N MET A 52 -1.02 -0.44 5.42
CA MET A 52 -0.67 0.81 6.10
C MET A 52 -1.69 1.19 7.20
N ALA A 53 -2.91 0.69 7.13
CA ALA A 53 -3.89 0.80 8.22
C ALA A 53 -3.67 -0.21 9.35
N GLY A 54 -2.56 -0.96 9.34
CA GLY A 54 -2.25 -1.99 10.32
C GLY A 54 -3.15 -3.22 10.23
N ALA A 55 -3.67 -3.51 9.05
CA ALA A 55 -4.62 -4.59 8.81
C ALA A 55 -4.10 -5.55 7.72
N TYR A 56 -4.82 -6.64 7.56
CA TYR A 56 -4.56 -7.66 6.56
C TYR A 56 -5.68 -7.66 5.52
N GLY A 57 -5.40 -8.14 4.34
CA GLY A 57 -6.43 -8.28 3.34
C GLY A 57 -6.01 -9.17 2.19
N THR A 58 -7.01 -9.62 1.45
CA THR A 58 -6.83 -10.31 0.18
C THR A 58 -7.88 -9.85 -0.80
N ALA A 59 -7.54 -9.85 -2.09
CA ALA A 59 -8.54 -9.68 -3.12
C ALA A 59 -9.28 -11.00 -3.34
N GLY A 60 -10.54 -10.88 -3.73
CA GLY A 60 -11.26 -12.02 -4.25
C GLY A 60 -11.02 -12.07 -5.74
N GLU A 61 -10.07 -12.86 -6.23
CA GLU A 61 -9.85 -12.92 -7.63
C GLU A 61 -10.29 -14.16 -8.31
N SER A 62 -10.44 -14.07 -9.61
CA SER A 62 -10.72 -15.15 -10.50
C SER A 62 -9.68 -15.24 -11.60
N ALA A 63 -9.55 -16.42 -12.17
CA ALA A 63 -8.78 -16.58 -13.38
C ALA A 63 -9.34 -15.69 -14.49
N ARG A 64 -8.44 -15.15 -15.29
CA ARG A 64 -8.74 -14.27 -16.42
C ARG A 64 -9.81 -14.88 -17.32
N ARG A 65 -10.67 -14.04 -17.89
CA ARG A 65 -11.60 -14.42 -18.96
C ARG A 65 -10.88 -15.23 -20.03
N GLY A 66 -11.34 -16.44 -20.28
CA GLY A 66 -10.74 -17.30 -21.29
C GLY A 66 -10.69 -18.74 -20.87
N THR A 67 -10.79 -19.03 -19.60
CA THR A 67 -10.92 -20.42 -19.16
C THR A 67 -12.29 -20.99 -19.50
N ASN A 68 -13.30 -20.15 -19.79
CA ASN A 68 -14.68 -20.52 -20.09
C ASN A 68 -15.24 -21.65 -19.20
N VAL A 69 -14.63 -21.83 -18.06
CA VAL A 69 -15.08 -22.82 -17.08
C VAL A 69 -16.20 -22.19 -16.28
N TRP A 70 -17.36 -22.58 -16.60
CA TRP A 70 -18.58 -22.18 -15.90
C TRP A 70 -19.00 -23.25 -14.85
N PRO A 71 -19.47 -22.82 -13.68
CA PRO A 71 -19.50 -21.45 -13.20
C PRO A 71 -18.11 -20.97 -12.78
N ASP A 72 -17.77 -19.78 -13.21
CA ASP A 72 -16.62 -19.09 -12.64
C ASP A 72 -16.99 -18.68 -11.21
N THR A 73 -16.27 -19.21 -10.27
CA THR A 73 -16.57 -19.04 -8.85
C THR A 73 -15.90 -17.80 -8.25
N GLY A 74 -15.21 -17.00 -9.07
CA GLY A 74 -14.50 -15.82 -8.59
C GLY A 74 -13.27 -16.12 -7.74
N GLY A 75 -12.85 -17.33 -7.60
CA GLY A 75 -11.76 -17.73 -6.72
C GLY A 75 -10.62 -18.41 -7.47
N GLY A 76 -10.17 -17.83 -8.58
CA GLY A 76 -9.19 -18.46 -9.45
C GLY A 76 -7.94 -18.94 -8.74
N TRP A 77 -7.22 -18.05 -8.08
CA TRP A 77 -5.97 -18.41 -7.41
C TRP A 77 -6.20 -19.19 -6.10
N ILE A 78 -7.21 -18.83 -5.30
CA ILE A 78 -7.57 -19.56 -4.08
C ILE A 78 -7.91 -21.01 -4.40
N ASN A 79 -8.56 -21.24 -5.53
CA ASN A 79 -8.92 -22.58 -6.02
C ASN A 79 -7.82 -23.21 -6.90
N GLY A 80 -6.61 -22.65 -6.95
CA GLY A 80 -5.50 -23.14 -7.76
C GLY A 80 -5.68 -22.87 -9.26
N ARG A 81 -6.50 -21.89 -9.64
CA ARG A 81 -6.72 -21.48 -11.03
C ARG A 81 -6.05 -20.16 -11.40
N GLY A 82 -5.37 -19.53 -10.43
CA GLY A 82 -4.55 -18.36 -10.70
C GLY A 82 -3.45 -18.72 -11.69
N ASP A 83 -3.16 -17.82 -12.59
CA ASP A 83 -2.10 -17.96 -13.56
C ASP A 83 -1.18 -16.71 -13.55
N ASP A 84 -0.05 -16.82 -14.24
CA ASP A 84 0.95 -15.75 -14.32
C ASP A 84 0.43 -14.48 -15.02
N SER A 85 -0.78 -14.51 -15.57
CA SER A 85 -1.41 -13.33 -16.16
C SER A 85 -2.05 -12.39 -15.13
N MET A 86 -2.15 -12.82 -13.87
CA MET A 86 -2.69 -12.01 -12.78
C MET A 86 -1.61 -11.03 -12.26
N VAL A 87 -1.62 -9.85 -12.82
CA VAL A 87 -0.58 -8.84 -12.55
C VAL A 87 -0.56 -8.40 -11.09
N MET A 88 -1.69 -8.41 -10.41
CA MET A 88 -1.77 -8.07 -8.98
C MET A 88 -0.94 -8.97 -8.08
N LEU A 89 -0.77 -10.25 -8.45
CA LEU A 89 0.04 -11.19 -7.67
C LEU A 89 1.49 -10.73 -7.54
N LYS A 90 2.02 -10.14 -8.60
CA LYS A 90 3.37 -9.53 -8.56
C LYS A 90 3.41 -8.32 -7.63
N GLY A 91 2.33 -7.53 -7.60
CA GLY A 91 2.18 -6.43 -6.63
C GLY A 91 2.16 -6.93 -5.18
N TYR A 92 1.56 -8.08 -4.90
CA TYR A 92 1.61 -8.70 -3.58
C TYR A 92 3.00 -9.20 -3.21
N GLU A 93 3.73 -9.80 -4.14
CA GLU A 93 5.11 -10.21 -3.91
C GLU A 93 5.95 -9.01 -3.43
N HIS A 94 5.89 -7.89 -4.14
CA HIS A 94 6.61 -6.67 -3.74
C HIS A 94 6.13 -6.10 -2.39
N MET A 95 4.84 -6.18 -2.11
CA MET A 95 4.30 -5.78 -0.81
C MET A 95 4.87 -6.64 0.32
N VAL A 96 4.90 -7.96 0.15
CA VAL A 96 5.48 -8.89 1.12
C VAL A 96 6.97 -8.61 1.31
N ASP A 97 7.73 -8.40 0.24
CA ASP A 97 9.15 -8.06 0.29
C ASP A 97 9.41 -6.79 1.10
N PHE A 98 8.59 -5.76 0.88
CA PHE A 98 8.70 -4.52 1.65
C PHE A 98 8.42 -4.74 3.14
N PHE A 99 7.26 -5.28 3.50
CA PHE A 99 6.86 -5.42 4.90
C PHE A 99 7.73 -6.42 5.67
N THR A 100 8.23 -7.48 5.02
CA THR A 100 9.16 -8.43 5.68
C THR A 100 10.58 -7.89 5.82
N SER A 101 10.91 -6.75 5.20
CA SER A 101 12.22 -6.11 5.31
C SER A 101 12.43 -5.37 6.64
N PHE A 102 11.41 -5.27 7.48
CA PHE A 102 11.47 -4.65 8.81
C PHE A 102 10.51 -5.33 9.79
N GLU A 103 10.57 -4.97 11.05
CA GLU A 103 9.71 -5.53 12.10
C GLU A 103 8.31 -4.87 12.09
N TRP A 104 7.57 -5.05 10.99
CA TRP A 104 6.28 -4.41 10.73
C TRP A 104 5.25 -4.66 11.83
N TRP A 105 5.31 -5.81 12.51
CA TRP A 105 4.42 -6.17 13.63
C TRP A 105 4.61 -5.30 14.88
N LYS A 106 5.64 -4.46 14.92
CA LYS A 106 5.91 -3.47 15.98
C LYS A 106 5.42 -2.08 15.62
N THR A 107 4.82 -1.90 14.47
CA THR A 107 4.40 -0.60 13.97
C THR A 107 2.88 -0.45 14.05
N GLU A 108 2.43 0.79 14.16
CA GLU A 108 1.01 1.17 14.18
C GLU A 108 0.75 2.30 13.18
N PRO A 109 -0.50 2.50 12.73
CA PRO A 109 -0.84 3.62 11.86
C PRO A 109 -0.63 4.98 12.54
N HIS A 110 0.11 5.84 11.90
CA HIS A 110 0.51 7.18 12.34
C HIS A 110 0.41 8.21 11.21
N ASP A 111 -0.73 8.28 10.53
CA ASP A 111 -0.93 9.20 9.40
C ASP A 111 -0.80 10.68 9.80
N GLU A 112 -0.91 11.01 11.10
CA GLU A 112 -0.68 12.35 11.64
C GLU A 112 0.79 12.80 11.57
N LEU A 113 1.70 11.88 11.32
CA LEU A 113 3.13 12.18 11.14
C LEU A 113 3.46 12.65 9.72
N VAL A 114 2.57 12.45 8.77
CA VAL A 114 2.72 12.84 7.37
C VAL A 114 1.62 13.81 6.92
N ASN A 115 1.80 14.43 5.78
CA ASN A 115 0.83 15.30 5.16
C ASN A 115 0.49 14.87 3.72
N ASN A 116 -0.32 15.68 3.03
CA ASN A 116 -0.65 15.54 1.61
C ASN A 116 -1.14 14.14 1.20
N GLY A 117 -1.79 13.43 2.16
CA GLY A 117 -2.44 12.16 1.91
C GLY A 117 -1.50 10.99 1.68
N ALA A 118 -0.27 11.08 2.11
CA ALA A 118 0.56 9.93 2.38
C ALA A 118 0.01 9.12 3.56
N TYR A 119 0.35 7.86 3.61
CA TYR A 119 0.05 6.97 4.74
C TYR A 119 1.33 6.68 5.50
N CYS A 120 1.24 6.58 6.81
CA CYS A 120 2.39 6.29 7.66
C CYS A 120 2.09 5.15 8.63
N LEU A 121 2.91 4.12 8.59
CA LEU A 121 2.95 3.05 9.59
C LEU A 121 4.28 3.18 10.33
N ALA A 122 4.25 3.36 11.65
CA ALA A 122 5.46 3.65 12.40
C ALA A 122 5.54 2.97 13.76
N LYS A 123 6.77 2.79 14.22
CA LYS A 123 7.16 2.72 15.62
C LYS A 123 8.00 3.99 15.86
N PRO A 124 7.41 5.07 16.34
CA PRO A 124 8.10 6.35 16.46
C PRO A 124 9.46 6.23 17.15
N GLY A 125 10.47 6.87 16.56
CA GLY A 125 11.85 6.79 17.06
C GLY A 125 12.64 5.57 16.61
N GLU A 126 12.03 4.59 15.94
CA GLU A 126 12.72 3.37 15.48
C GLU A 126 12.50 3.09 13.99
N ILE A 127 11.24 3.03 13.57
CA ILE A 127 10.84 2.62 12.21
C ILE A 127 9.73 3.56 11.71
N TYR A 128 9.87 3.99 10.45
CA TYR A 128 8.82 4.72 9.73
C TYR A 128 8.72 4.14 8.33
N ALA A 129 7.54 3.65 7.98
CA ALA A 129 7.17 3.25 6.64
C ALA A 129 6.13 4.26 6.13
N VAL A 130 6.40 4.89 5.00
CA VAL A 130 5.49 5.87 4.39
C VAL A 130 5.11 5.38 3.01
N TYR A 131 3.82 5.35 2.70
CA TYR A 131 3.33 4.95 1.40
C TYR A 131 2.71 6.13 0.66
N LEU A 132 3.12 6.29 -0.58
CA LEU A 132 2.67 7.33 -1.50
C LEU A 132 1.94 6.68 -2.68
N PRO A 133 0.61 6.54 -2.62
CA PRO A 133 -0.14 6.03 -3.75
C PRO A 133 -0.15 7.06 -4.88
N ILE A 134 -0.11 6.60 -6.12
CA ILE A 134 -0.49 7.45 -7.24
C ILE A 134 -1.97 7.82 -7.04
N ARG A 135 -2.28 9.08 -7.01
CA ARG A 135 -3.65 9.52 -6.89
C ARG A 135 -4.22 9.93 -8.23
N PRO A 136 -5.21 9.17 -8.75
CA PRO A 136 -6.07 9.68 -9.80
C PRO A 136 -6.95 10.84 -9.31
N THR A 137 -7.00 11.09 -8.00
CA THR A 137 -8.04 11.89 -7.34
C THR A 137 -7.66 13.32 -6.97
N CYS A 138 -6.49 13.80 -7.36
CA CYS A 138 -6.23 15.24 -7.24
C CYS A 138 -6.78 16.04 -8.44
N GLY A 139 -8.04 15.80 -8.79
CA GLY A 139 -8.76 16.54 -9.83
C GLY A 139 -9.25 15.63 -10.96
N SER A 140 -10.54 15.46 -11.05
CA SER A 140 -11.22 14.97 -12.25
C SER A 140 -11.25 16.12 -13.26
N GLY A 141 -10.30 16.20 -14.18
CA GLY A 141 -10.28 17.22 -15.21
C GLY A 141 -8.97 17.21 -15.99
N GLU A 142 -9.00 17.82 -17.18
CA GLU A 142 -7.89 17.87 -18.14
C GLU A 142 -6.61 18.55 -17.66
N ASN A 143 -6.55 19.02 -16.39
CA ASN A 143 -5.43 19.72 -15.79
C ASN A 143 -4.89 18.99 -14.55
N PHE A 144 -4.73 17.70 -14.64
CA PHE A 144 -4.13 16.93 -13.53
C PHE A 144 -2.63 17.18 -13.44
N ASP A 145 -2.21 17.89 -12.40
CA ASP A 145 -0.80 18.14 -12.12
C ASP A 145 -0.24 17.05 -11.18
N TYR A 146 0.19 15.94 -11.75
CA TYR A 146 0.87 14.86 -11.03
C TYR A 146 2.07 15.34 -10.21
N GLN A 147 2.75 16.37 -10.68
CA GLN A 147 3.91 16.92 -10.00
C GLN A 147 3.55 17.58 -8.68
N LYS A 148 2.36 18.12 -8.56
CA LYS A 148 1.92 18.86 -7.37
C LYS A 148 1.42 17.94 -6.25
N ALA A 149 0.88 16.78 -6.60
CA ALA A 149 0.27 15.83 -5.65
C ALA A 149 1.29 15.10 -4.76
N CYS A 150 2.53 14.93 -5.21
CA CYS A 150 3.59 14.22 -4.48
C CYS A 150 4.69 15.13 -3.95
N ARG A 151 4.53 16.46 -4.09
CA ARG A 151 5.53 17.44 -3.64
C ARG A 151 5.25 17.95 -2.24
N GLY A 152 6.31 18.24 -1.53
CA GLY A 152 6.23 18.87 -0.21
C GLY A 152 5.65 17.97 0.87
N ILE A 153 5.76 16.64 0.70
CA ILE A 153 5.41 15.73 1.78
C ILE A 153 6.46 15.87 2.87
N THR A 154 5.97 16.05 4.09
CA THR A 154 6.82 16.11 5.27
C THR A 154 6.55 14.94 6.18
N LEU A 155 7.58 14.44 6.82
CA LEU A 155 7.51 13.40 7.85
C LEU A 155 8.05 13.96 9.16
N LYS A 156 7.25 13.84 10.21
CA LYS A 156 7.68 14.15 11.58
C LYS A 156 8.43 12.97 12.15
N LEU A 157 9.61 13.19 12.66
CA LEU A 157 10.52 12.18 13.19
C LEU A 157 10.85 12.46 14.65
N GLU A 158 11.03 11.43 15.44
CA GLU A 158 11.72 11.58 16.71
C GLU A 158 13.20 11.94 16.48
N PRO A 159 13.85 12.61 17.44
CA PRO A 159 15.28 12.94 17.33
C PRO A 159 16.14 11.72 17.09
N GLY A 160 17.03 11.80 16.11
CA GLY A 160 17.94 10.72 15.76
C GLY A 160 18.37 10.76 14.30
N SER A 161 19.21 9.80 13.95
CA SER A 161 19.66 9.54 12.59
C SER A 161 19.01 8.28 12.05
N TYR A 162 18.58 8.31 10.80
CA TYR A 162 17.84 7.22 10.16
C TYR A 162 18.46 6.89 8.80
N GLU A 163 18.66 5.60 8.56
CA GLU A 163 18.85 5.10 7.20
C GLU A 163 17.51 5.17 6.47
N ALA A 164 17.53 5.62 5.22
CA ALA A 164 16.33 5.78 4.42
C ALA A 164 16.50 5.16 3.03
N LYS A 165 15.40 4.62 2.50
CA LYS A 165 15.36 4.09 1.14
C LYS A 165 13.96 4.19 0.55
N TRP A 166 13.89 4.49 -0.73
CA TRP A 166 12.69 4.27 -1.52
C TRP A 166 12.54 2.80 -1.90
N PHE A 167 11.32 2.37 -2.03
CA PHE A 167 10.91 1.06 -2.55
C PHE A 167 9.75 1.25 -3.52
N SER A 168 9.91 0.79 -4.75
CA SER A 168 8.82 0.81 -5.72
C SER A 168 7.79 -0.28 -5.40
N ALA A 169 6.56 0.12 -5.13
CA ALA A 169 5.47 -0.84 -4.92
C ALA A 169 5.10 -1.62 -6.19
N VAL A 170 5.57 -1.17 -7.35
CA VAL A 170 5.27 -1.74 -8.67
C VAL A 170 6.36 -2.68 -9.15
N THR A 171 7.63 -2.29 -8.98
CA THR A 171 8.76 -3.02 -9.56
C THR A 171 9.64 -3.72 -8.53
N GLY A 172 9.47 -3.44 -7.24
CA GLY A 172 10.35 -3.90 -6.18
C GLY A 172 11.71 -3.20 -6.14
N GLU A 173 11.92 -2.19 -6.99
CA GLU A 173 13.17 -1.43 -7.03
C GLU A 173 13.46 -0.74 -5.69
N ILE A 174 14.71 -0.80 -5.26
CA ILE A 174 15.18 -0.14 -4.03
C ILE A 174 16.16 0.96 -4.41
N VAL A 175 15.88 2.18 -3.97
CA VAL A 175 16.76 3.34 -4.15
C VAL A 175 17.21 3.88 -2.80
N PRO A 176 18.48 3.70 -2.40
CA PRO A 176 19.00 4.24 -1.15
C PRO A 176 18.95 5.76 -1.15
N LEU A 177 18.76 6.33 0.02
CA LEU A 177 18.80 7.78 0.27
C LEU A 177 19.92 8.12 1.25
N PRO A 178 20.40 9.37 1.26
CA PRO A 178 21.25 9.87 2.32
C PRO A 178 20.60 9.68 3.69
N ALA A 179 21.43 9.58 4.73
CA ALA A 179 20.94 9.49 6.10
C ALA A 179 20.09 10.73 6.46
N VAL A 180 18.99 10.48 7.15
CA VAL A 180 17.98 11.48 7.51
C VAL A 180 18.11 11.84 8.99
N GLN A 181 17.91 13.11 9.30
CA GLN A 181 17.91 13.64 10.67
C GLN A 181 16.52 14.19 11.02
N GLY A 182 16.04 13.88 12.23
CA GLY A 182 14.82 14.49 12.78
C GLY A 182 15.03 15.98 13.14
N PRO A 183 13.99 16.74 13.59
CA PRO A 183 12.65 16.26 13.90
C PRO A 183 11.63 16.34 12.75
N VAL A 184 11.93 17.07 11.69
CA VAL A 184 11.04 17.18 10.51
C VAL A 184 11.88 17.05 9.26
N TRP A 185 11.44 16.21 8.36
CA TRP A 185 12.12 15.98 7.10
C TRP A 185 11.14 16.12 5.93
N THR A 186 11.53 16.88 4.93
CA THR A 186 10.80 16.94 3.66
C THR A 186 11.30 15.82 2.78
N LEU A 187 10.41 14.95 2.36
CA LEU A 187 10.74 13.83 1.50
C LEU A 187 11.27 14.34 0.15
N PRO A 188 12.35 13.75 -0.37
CA PRO A 188 12.72 13.97 -1.76
C PRO A 188 11.62 13.43 -2.69
N GLU A 189 11.58 13.91 -3.92
CA GLU A 189 10.66 13.36 -4.91
C GLU A 189 10.96 11.88 -5.13
N PRO A 190 9.92 11.03 -5.24
CA PRO A 190 10.10 9.63 -5.62
C PRO A 190 10.82 9.52 -6.97
N PRO A 191 11.58 8.44 -7.22
CA PRO A 191 12.33 8.27 -8.47
C PRO A 191 11.47 8.18 -9.73
N GLY A 192 10.18 8.02 -9.60
CA GLY A 192 9.26 7.89 -10.74
C GLY A 192 7.80 8.16 -10.37
N TRP A 193 6.95 8.08 -11.39
CA TRP A 193 5.52 8.45 -11.33
C TRP A 193 4.61 7.38 -10.70
N LEU A 194 5.16 6.20 -10.40
CA LEU A 194 4.40 5.08 -9.84
C LEU A 194 4.28 5.21 -8.32
N ASP A 195 3.56 4.28 -7.69
CA ASP A 195 3.48 4.25 -6.22
C ASP A 195 4.81 3.85 -5.62
N TRP A 196 5.20 4.59 -4.60
CA TRP A 196 6.44 4.38 -3.87
C TRP A 196 6.17 4.25 -2.38
N ALA A 197 6.96 3.41 -1.75
CA ALA A 197 7.07 3.36 -0.30
C ALA A 197 8.45 3.86 0.13
N LEU A 198 8.50 4.48 1.29
CA LEU A 198 9.72 4.94 1.92
C LEU A 198 9.88 4.19 3.23
N LEU A 199 11.06 3.66 3.49
CA LEU A 199 11.39 3.03 4.76
C LEU A 199 12.53 3.76 5.42
N LEU A 200 12.32 4.17 6.69
CA LEU A 200 13.36 4.68 7.55
C LEU A 200 13.57 3.73 8.73
N LYS A 201 14.83 3.49 9.07
CA LYS A 201 15.22 2.75 10.29
C LYS A 201 16.24 3.56 11.05
N LYS A 202 16.08 3.64 12.37
CA LYS A 202 17.04 4.35 13.23
C LYS A 202 18.42 3.68 13.13
N VAL A 203 19.43 4.50 12.94
CA VAL A 203 20.83 4.07 13.07
C VAL A 203 21.13 3.79 14.55
N LYS A 204 21.70 2.66 14.83
CA LYS A 204 22.09 2.25 16.20
C LYS A 204 23.34 2.99 16.66
#